data_1385c13ea5cb97d0b33030ce13473647
#
_entry.id   1385c13ea5cb97d0b33030ce13473647
#
_cell.length_a   1.000
_cell.length_b   1.000
_cell.length_c   1.000
_cell.angle_alpha   90.00
_cell.angle_beta   90.00
_cell.angle_gamma   90.00
#
_symmetry.space_group_name_H-M   'P 1'
#
loop_
_entity.id
_entity.type
_entity.pdbx_description
1 polymer ?
#
loop_
_entity_poly.entity_id
_entity_poly.type
_entity_poly.pdbx_seq_one_letter_code
_entity_poly.pdbx_strand_id
1 'polypeptide(L)'
;MDVSLSPLVALLLVALLSRLILVLATRTTKGGSPSSGDDDGRRRLPPSPPGLPLLGHLPLLLGSLPHRRLQAMTASHGPVVLLRMGRVPTVVASSAAAAQEVMKARDLAYASRPSLRMAERLLSGIISRAALGVADVRTYGLDGGGGAAGENLTKLFDDFEALLGTVTVGELLPWLAWVDTLTGLHAKAARTSAEMDAFLERVIADHRQRRRAGRHREGGDGDDHRDFVDVLLDVNEAEHDGDDARGVLFDNDSIKGIILNMFSAATDTTYTTLVWAMAELINHPDEMRRLQDEIRAAVAGGGGGGVTEDHLEQLRYHRRVIKETLRLHAPVPLLLPRETTEDTELLGYRVPARTRVLVNAWAIARDPAAWERADEFLPERFADDDMKATDYLLGQHFRFVPFGAGRRGCPGVGFAAPAMELALASLLYHFDWELPAGGPSKVEMDELKGLSVRLKTTLHLTAKPWSPYSNKITMSSNGTSCAHVKLM
;
A
#
# COMPACT_ATOMS: atom_id res chain seq x y z
N MET A 1 4.18 -23.82 -26.68
CA MET A 1 5.25 -24.84 -26.55
C MET A 1 5.74 -24.80 -25.13
N ASP A 2 5.17 -25.66 -24.29
CA ASP A 2 5.62 -25.82 -22.90
C ASP A 2 6.99 -26.48 -22.91
N VAL A 3 8.03 -25.70 -22.61
CA VAL A 3 9.35 -26.25 -22.33
C VAL A 3 9.32 -26.79 -20.91
N SER A 4 8.73 -27.97 -20.72
CA SER A 4 8.93 -28.73 -19.50
C SER A 4 10.41 -29.15 -19.44
N LEU A 5 11.21 -28.47 -18.61
CA LEU A 5 12.53 -28.99 -18.27
C LEU A 5 12.35 -30.44 -17.81
N SER A 6 13.05 -31.39 -18.48
CA SER A 6 13.04 -32.79 -18.06
C SER A 6 13.30 -32.85 -16.55
N PRO A 7 12.47 -33.58 -15.77
CA PRO A 7 12.66 -33.67 -14.32
C PRO A 7 14.05 -34.13 -13.91
N LEU A 8 14.76 -34.82 -14.80
CA LEU A 8 16.18 -35.21 -14.65
C LEU A 8 17.11 -33.99 -14.67
N VAL A 9 16.88 -33.01 -15.53
CA VAL A 9 17.70 -31.78 -15.60
C VAL A 9 17.45 -30.90 -14.38
N ALA A 10 16.20 -30.82 -13.91
CA ALA A 10 15.86 -30.11 -12.67
C ALA A 10 16.51 -30.78 -11.44
N LEU A 11 16.49 -32.12 -11.36
CA LEU A 11 17.15 -32.89 -10.30
C LEU A 11 18.68 -32.74 -10.33
N LEU A 12 19.31 -32.77 -11.52
CA LEU A 12 20.75 -32.53 -11.69
C LEU A 12 21.15 -31.10 -11.26
N LEU A 13 20.36 -30.09 -11.61
CA LEU A 13 20.61 -28.72 -11.19
C LEU A 13 20.46 -28.56 -9.68
N VAL A 14 19.47 -29.18 -9.06
CA VAL A 14 19.30 -29.19 -7.60
C VAL A 14 20.44 -29.92 -6.90
N ALA A 15 20.90 -31.06 -7.44
CA ALA A 15 22.03 -31.82 -6.90
C ALA A 15 23.35 -31.07 -7.03
N LEU A 16 23.61 -30.40 -8.16
CA LEU A 16 24.78 -29.55 -8.37
C LEU A 16 24.78 -28.31 -7.47
N LEU A 17 23.64 -27.66 -7.31
CA LEU A 17 23.45 -26.55 -6.38
C LEU A 17 23.64 -26.99 -4.93
N SER A 18 23.10 -28.15 -4.53
CA SER A 18 23.28 -28.70 -3.19
C SER A 18 24.74 -29.05 -2.89
N ARG A 19 25.47 -29.63 -3.83
CA ARG A 19 26.91 -29.89 -3.70
C ARG A 19 27.73 -28.61 -3.63
N LEU A 20 27.40 -27.62 -4.45
CA LEU A 20 28.07 -26.31 -4.42
C LEU A 20 27.86 -25.62 -3.07
N ILE A 21 26.62 -25.66 -2.55
CA ILE A 21 26.27 -25.12 -1.22
C ILE A 21 27.04 -25.84 -0.13
N LEU A 22 27.12 -27.18 -0.20
CA LEU A 22 27.86 -27.99 0.79
C LEU A 22 29.36 -27.69 0.78
N VAL A 23 29.98 -27.58 -0.40
CA VAL A 23 31.40 -27.25 -0.55
C VAL A 23 31.69 -25.82 -0.07
N LEU A 24 30.80 -24.87 -0.32
CA LEU A 24 30.94 -23.49 0.16
C LEU A 24 30.71 -23.41 1.69
N ALA A 25 29.76 -24.14 2.23
CA ALA A 25 29.51 -24.21 3.67
C ALA A 25 30.68 -24.80 4.46
N THR A 26 31.32 -25.86 3.92
CA THR A 26 32.51 -26.45 4.57
C THR A 26 33.76 -25.58 4.51
N ARG A 27 33.85 -24.63 3.55
CA ARG A 27 34.97 -23.67 3.49
C ARG A 27 34.81 -22.49 4.46
N THR A 28 33.59 -22.15 4.89
CA THR A 28 33.34 -21.02 5.82
C THR A 28 33.48 -21.39 7.28
N THR A 29 33.54 -22.68 7.64
CA THR A 29 33.74 -23.12 9.04
C THR A 29 35.21 -23.09 9.50
N LYS A 30 36.16 -22.75 8.62
CA LYS A 30 37.58 -22.53 8.96
C LYS A 30 37.96 -21.08 8.71
N GLY A 31 37.51 -20.18 9.58
CA GLY A 31 37.90 -18.78 9.48
C GLY A 31 37.45 -17.93 10.65
N GLY A 32 38.27 -17.90 11.71
CA GLY A 32 38.45 -16.71 12.55
C GLY A 32 37.40 -16.44 13.59
N SER A 33 37.69 -16.77 14.83
CA SER A 33 37.23 -16.03 15.99
C SER A 33 37.47 -14.54 15.77
N PRO A 34 36.53 -13.64 16.11
CA PRO A 34 36.81 -12.21 16.09
C PRO A 34 37.89 -11.93 17.15
N SER A 35 39.09 -11.52 16.72
CA SER A 35 40.10 -10.97 17.59
C SER A 35 39.53 -9.75 18.30
N SER A 36 39.45 -9.81 19.59
CA SER A 36 39.30 -8.68 20.49
C SER A 36 40.55 -7.79 20.35
N GLY A 37 40.42 -6.67 19.66
CA GLY A 37 41.49 -5.70 19.57
C GLY A 37 41.31 -4.83 18.35
N ASP A 38 40.57 -3.73 18.50
CA ASP A 38 40.87 -2.38 18.07
C ASP A 38 39.65 -1.50 18.39
N ASP A 39 39.76 -0.83 19.51
CA ASP A 39 38.87 0.27 19.92
C ASP A 39 39.36 1.55 19.21
N ASP A 40 39.24 1.55 17.88
CA ASP A 40 39.46 2.72 17.05
C ASP A 40 38.03 3.17 16.61
N GLY A 41 37.46 4.18 17.27
CA GLY A 41 36.24 4.95 17.06
C GLY A 41 35.29 4.63 15.89
N ARG A 42 35.42 3.48 15.25
CA ARG A 42 34.58 3.02 14.13
C ARG A 42 33.28 2.44 14.65
N ARG A 43 32.19 3.19 14.52
CA ARG A 43 30.85 2.73 14.83
C ARG A 43 30.56 1.39 14.17
N ARG A 44 30.04 0.42 14.93
CA ARG A 44 29.75 -0.94 14.47
C ARG A 44 28.59 -0.95 13.50
N LEU A 45 28.63 -1.85 12.51
CA LEU A 45 27.47 -2.15 11.67
C LEU A 45 26.33 -2.75 12.52
N PRO A 46 25.05 -2.60 12.08
CA PRO A 46 23.94 -3.27 12.76
C PRO A 46 24.14 -4.79 12.85
N PRO A 47 23.63 -5.46 13.89
CA PRO A 47 23.68 -6.91 14.02
C PRO A 47 23.04 -7.58 12.80
N SER A 48 23.59 -8.74 12.42
CA SER A 48 23.14 -9.50 11.26
C SER A 48 22.99 -10.97 11.63
N PRO A 49 21.86 -11.63 11.34
CA PRO A 49 21.73 -13.07 11.48
C PRO A 49 22.68 -13.80 10.53
N PRO A 50 22.97 -15.10 10.76
CA PRO A 50 23.75 -15.92 9.82
C PRO A 50 23.07 -15.95 8.43
N GLY A 51 23.82 -15.64 7.37
CA GLY A 51 23.34 -15.66 5.99
C GLY A 51 24.09 -16.68 5.13
N LEU A 52 23.43 -17.17 4.08
CA LEU A 52 24.05 -18.07 3.12
C LEU A 52 25.06 -17.34 2.22
N PRO A 53 26.14 -18.01 1.77
CA PRO A 53 26.98 -17.49 0.71
C PRO A 53 26.16 -17.16 -0.54
N LEU A 54 26.46 -16.05 -1.20
CA LEU A 54 25.81 -15.52 -2.39
C LEU A 54 24.34 -15.08 -2.20
N LEU A 55 23.50 -15.90 -1.60
CA LEU A 55 22.06 -15.61 -1.40
C LEU A 55 21.78 -14.69 -0.21
N GLY A 56 22.71 -14.65 0.76
CA GLY A 56 22.51 -13.89 1.99
C GLY A 56 21.30 -14.43 2.78
N HIS A 57 20.36 -13.54 3.07
CA HIS A 57 19.19 -13.82 3.89
C HIS A 57 17.92 -14.06 3.06
N LEU A 58 18.00 -14.09 1.71
CA LEU A 58 16.85 -14.33 0.83
C LEU A 58 16.03 -15.56 1.22
N PRO A 59 16.63 -16.74 1.51
CA PRO A 59 15.85 -17.92 1.85
C PRO A 59 15.00 -17.76 3.11
N LEU A 60 15.39 -16.88 4.03
CA LEU A 60 14.64 -16.61 5.26
C LEU A 60 13.31 -15.89 5.00
N LEU A 61 13.17 -15.21 3.86
CA LEU A 61 11.95 -14.49 3.46
C LEU A 61 11.09 -15.27 2.47
N LEU A 62 11.59 -16.38 1.92
CA LEU A 62 10.83 -17.20 0.98
C LEU A 62 9.67 -17.93 1.70
N GLY A 63 8.53 -18.00 1.04
CA GLY A 63 7.36 -18.74 1.52
C GLY A 63 6.65 -18.14 2.73
N SER A 64 7.00 -16.93 3.16
CA SER A 64 6.40 -16.27 4.32
C SER A 64 6.08 -14.80 4.04
N LEU A 65 5.32 -14.18 4.95
CA LEU A 65 5.03 -12.75 4.95
C LEU A 65 6.28 -12.00 5.42
N PRO A 66 6.91 -11.14 4.58
CA PRO A 66 8.19 -10.51 4.90
C PRO A 66 8.17 -9.70 6.19
N HIS A 67 7.14 -8.89 6.43
CA HIS A 67 7.03 -8.04 7.61
C HIS A 67 7.03 -8.85 8.93
N ARG A 68 6.35 -10.01 8.96
CA ARG A 68 6.31 -10.90 10.14
C ARG A 68 7.66 -11.58 10.38
N ARG A 69 8.32 -12.02 9.29
CA ARG A 69 9.67 -12.61 9.41
C ARG A 69 10.71 -11.60 9.86
N LEU A 70 10.64 -10.38 9.35
CA LEU A 70 11.52 -9.30 9.75
C LEU A 70 11.31 -8.93 11.22
N GLN A 71 10.05 -8.90 11.72
CA GLN A 71 9.78 -8.71 13.14
C GLN A 71 10.44 -9.82 13.99
N ALA A 72 10.29 -11.08 13.62
CA ALA A 72 10.90 -12.19 14.35
C ALA A 72 12.43 -12.07 14.40
N MET A 73 13.06 -11.59 13.35
CA MET A 73 14.50 -11.31 13.31
C MET A 73 14.88 -10.16 14.24
N THR A 74 14.13 -9.06 14.22
CA THR A 74 14.41 -7.92 15.10
C THR A 74 14.14 -8.20 16.56
N ALA A 75 13.22 -9.09 16.89
CA ALA A 75 12.99 -9.56 18.25
C ALA A 75 14.22 -10.27 18.85
N SER A 76 15.00 -10.97 18.02
CA SER A 76 16.19 -11.70 18.47
C SER A 76 17.52 -10.94 18.32
N HIS A 77 17.60 -9.94 17.43
CA HIS A 77 18.83 -9.23 17.09
C HIS A 77 18.80 -7.73 17.44
N GLY A 78 17.65 -7.22 17.92
CA GLY A 78 17.46 -5.82 18.26
C GLY A 78 16.67 -5.04 17.17
N PRO A 79 16.32 -3.77 17.46
CA PRO A 79 15.39 -2.97 16.67
C PRO A 79 15.93 -2.56 15.29
N VAL A 80 17.23 -2.73 15.07
CA VAL A 80 17.90 -2.44 13.77
C VAL A 80 18.72 -3.66 13.40
N VAL A 81 18.43 -4.24 12.23
CA VAL A 81 19.11 -5.45 11.72
C VAL A 81 19.63 -5.19 10.32
N LEU A 82 20.87 -5.60 10.06
CA LEU A 82 21.46 -5.59 8.72
C LEU A 82 21.24 -6.94 8.05
N LEU A 83 20.59 -6.93 6.93
CA LEU A 83 20.38 -8.10 6.08
C LEU A 83 21.13 -7.91 4.75
N ARG A 84 21.46 -9.02 4.12
CA ARG A 84 21.95 -9.06 2.75
C ARG A 84 20.97 -9.82 1.88
N MET A 85 20.26 -9.11 1.03
CA MET A 85 19.32 -9.68 0.07
C MET A 85 20.05 -9.96 -1.24
N GLY A 86 20.63 -11.14 -1.39
CA GLY A 86 21.59 -11.39 -2.46
C GLY A 86 22.80 -10.46 -2.35
N ARG A 87 22.93 -9.51 -3.28
CA ARG A 87 23.99 -8.45 -3.25
C ARG A 87 23.55 -7.15 -2.59
N VAL A 88 22.26 -6.97 -2.32
CA VAL A 88 21.71 -5.72 -1.82
C VAL A 88 21.79 -5.65 -0.30
N PRO A 89 22.62 -4.77 0.29
CA PRO A 89 22.59 -4.54 1.73
C PRO A 89 21.28 -3.86 2.11
N THR A 90 20.61 -4.38 3.13
CA THR A 90 19.28 -3.90 3.55
C THR A 90 19.22 -3.79 5.06
N VAL A 91 19.02 -2.59 5.57
CA VAL A 91 18.77 -2.34 6.99
C VAL A 91 17.27 -2.35 7.23
N VAL A 92 16.84 -3.03 8.30
CA VAL A 92 15.47 -3.08 8.76
C VAL A 92 15.36 -2.32 10.08
N ALA A 93 14.54 -1.28 10.09
CA ALA A 93 14.20 -0.48 11.26
C ALA A 93 12.82 -0.90 11.78
N SER A 94 12.75 -1.45 12.99
CA SER A 94 11.52 -2.06 13.56
C SER A 94 11.15 -1.48 14.94
N SER A 95 11.58 -0.27 15.25
CA SER A 95 11.17 0.46 16.46
C SER A 95 10.78 1.89 16.15
N ALA A 96 9.97 2.51 17.01
CA ALA A 96 9.59 3.91 16.91
C ALA A 96 10.82 4.85 16.89
N ALA A 97 11.84 4.57 17.71
CA ALA A 97 13.07 5.36 17.75
C ALA A 97 13.83 5.27 16.41
N ALA A 98 13.98 4.06 15.83
CA ALA A 98 14.61 3.89 14.53
C ALA A 98 13.82 4.58 13.41
N ALA A 99 12.50 4.49 13.42
CA ALA A 99 11.63 5.19 12.47
C ALA A 99 11.79 6.71 12.59
N GLN A 100 11.89 7.24 13.80
CA GLN A 100 12.11 8.66 14.05
C GLN A 100 13.43 9.16 13.46
N GLU A 101 14.53 8.40 13.63
CA GLU A 101 15.80 8.76 13.01
C GLU A 101 15.73 8.76 11.49
N VAL A 102 15.17 7.71 10.89
CA VAL A 102 15.05 7.55 9.43
C VAL A 102 14.15 8.60 8.80
N MET A 103 13.05 8.97 9.47
CA MET A 103 11.98 9.78 8.85
C MET A 103 12.03 11.26 9.26
N LYS A 104 12.75 11.62 10.35
CA LYS A 104 12.78 12.98 10.88
C LYS A 104 14.20 13.46 11.17
N ALA A 105 14.94 12.80 12.08
CA ALA A 105 16.20 13.34 12.57
C ALA A 105 17.31 13.37 11.48
N ARG A 106 17.32 12.35 10.61
CA ARG A 106 18.30 12.19 9.52
C ARG A 106 17.64 12.00 8.16
N ASP A 107 16.48 12.59 7.97
CA ASP A 107 15.60 12.33 6.82
C ASP A 107 16.28 12.58 5.46
N LEU A 108 17.22 13.53 5.36
CA LEU A 108 17.99 13.80 4.14
C LEU A 108 18.89 12.62 3.75
N ALA A 109 19.60 12.03 4.71
CA ALA A 109 20.45 10.87 4.45
C ALA A 109 19.64 9.63 4.00
N TYR A 110 18.36 9.56 4.35
CA TYR A 110 17.43 8.48 4.01
C TYR A 110 16.38 8.90 2.96
N ALA A 111 16.57 10.01 2.27
CA ALA A 111 15.57 10.55 1.35
C ALA A 111 15.54 9.87 -0.02
N SER A 112 16.60 9.16 -0.42
CA SER A 112 16.64 8.51 -1.73
C SER A 112 15.70 7.29 -1.80
N ARG A 113 15.41 6.86 -3.03
CA ARG A 113 14.73 5.61 -3.33
C ARG A 113 15.70 4.67 -4.04
N PRO A 114 15.72 3.38 -3.68
CA PRO A 114 16.49 2.43 -4.45
C PRO A 114 15.92 2.32 -5.87
N SER A 115 16.80 2.18 -6.85
CA SER A 115 16.42 1.81 -8.20
C SER A 115 15.82 0.40 -8.19
N LEU A 116 14.53 0.30 -8.47
CA LEU A 116 13.80 -0.96 -8.59
C LEU A 116 13.62 -1.28 -10.07
N ARG A 117 14.34 -2.27 -10.58
CA ARG A 117 14.35 -2.63 -12.02
C ARG A 117 12.96 -2.83 -12.62
N MET A 118 12.02 -3.39 -11.84
CA MET A 118 10.66 -3.59 -12.32
C MET A 118 9.89 -2.26 -12.40
N ALA A 119 9.99 -1.42 -11.39
CA ALA A 119 9.38 -0.09 -11.39
C ALA A 119 9.94 0.78 -12.53
N GLU A 120 11.25 0.76 -12.76
CA GLU A 120 11.87 1.47 -13.89
C GLU A 120 11.31 0.99 -15.23
N ARG A 121 11.16 -0.32 -15.44
CA ARG A 121 10.61 -0.88 -16.69
C ARG A 121 9.15 -0.52 -16.90
N LEU A 122 8.33 -0.56 -15.84
CA LEU A 122 6.92 -0.17 -15.92
C LEU A 122 6.79 1.32 -16.23
N LEU A 123 7.51 2.17 -15.51
CA LEU A 123 7.41 3.62 -15.65
C LEU A 123 8.09 4.13 -16.93
N SER A 124 9.25 3.62 -17.31
CA SER A 124 9.93 4.04 -18.56
C SER A 124 9.11 3.70 -19.81
N GLY A 125 8.34 2.61 -19.80
CA GLY A 125 7.44 2.26 -20.87
C GLY A 125 6.26 3.22 -21.00
N ILE A 126 5.76 3.78 -19.90
CA ILE A 126 4.71 4.80 -19.87
C ILE A 126 5.24 6.14 -20.40
N ILE A 127 6.44 6.52 -19.97
CA ILE A 127 7.10 7.78 -20.37
C ILE A 127 7.46 7.80 -21.87
N SER A 128 7.76 6.66 -22.46
CA SER A 128 8.29 6.61 -23.85
C SER A 128 7.24 6.51 -24.96
N ARG A 129 5.94 6.51 -24.65
CA ARG A 129 4.87 6.28 -25.64
C ARG A 129 3.75 7.31 -25.58
N ALA A 130 4.10 8.58 -25.70
CA ALA A 130 3.11 9.63 -25.85
C ALA A 130 2.53 9.61 -27.29
N ALA A 131 1.32 9.16 -27.46
CA ALA A 131 0.33 9.64 -28.44
C ALA A 131 -0.82 8.66 -28.69
N LEU A 132 -2.02 9.17 -28.54
CA LEU A 132 -3.31 8.83 -29.14
C LEU A 132 -4.43 8.54 -28.12
N GLY A 133 -5.42 9.45 -28.14
CA GLY A 133 -6.50 9.57 -27.20
C GLY A 133 -7.78 8.79 -27.50
N VAL A 134 -8.72 8.84 -26.59
CA VAL A 134 -10.20 9.05 -26.62
C VAL A 134 -10.95 8.48 -25.39
N ALA A 135 -11.69 9.24 -24.76
CA ALA A 135 -13.06 9.48 -24.22
C ALA A 135 -13.75 8.55 -23.22
N ASP A 136 -14.23 9.21 -22.13
CA ASP A 136 -15.32 8.95 -21.16
C ASP A 136 -15.18 7.81 -20.12
N VAL A 137 -15.35 8.19 -18.83
CA VAL A 137 -15.23 7.31 -17.65
C VAL A 137 -16.21 6.13 -17.70
N ARG A 138 -17.39 6.30 -18.29
CA ARG A 138 -18.31 5.20 -18.57
C ARG A 138 -17.76 4.20 -19.58
N THR A 139 -16.89 4.66 -20.47
CA THR A 139 -16.18 3.83 -21.45
C THR A 139 -15.03 3.05 -20.79
N TYR A 140 -14.57 3.47 -19.59
CA TYR A 140 -13.48 2.81 -18.85
C TYR A 140 -13.95 1.68 -17.94
N GLY A 141 -15.27 1.45 -17.83
CA GLY A 141 -15.84 0.35 -17.03
C GLY A 141 -15.64 0.49 -15.52
N LEU A 142 -15.46 1.73 -15.02
CA LEU A 142 -15.29 2.02 -13.59
C LEU A 142 -16.65 2.14 -12.85
N ASP A 143 -17.77 2.11 -13.58
CA ASP A 143 -19.12 2.29 -13.06
C ASP A 143 -19.74 1.00 -12.46
N GLY A 144 -18.95 -0.04 -12.19
CA GLY A 144 -19.41 -1.30 -11.57
C GLY A 144 -20.36 -2.12 -12.47
N GLY A 145 -20.60 -1.70 -13.70
CA GLY A 145 -21.28 -2.50 -14.70
C GLY A 145 -20.40 -3.64 -15.17
N GLY A 146 -20.74 -4.89 -14.81
CA GLY A 146 -20.00 -6.11 -15.10
C GLY A 146 -19.86 -6.44 -16.59
N GLY A 147 -19.33 -5.50 -17.37
CA GLY A 147 -18.97 -5.70 -18.76
C GLY A 147 -17.49 -6.03 -18.93
N ALA A 148 -17.12 -6.71 -20.02
CA ALA A 148 -15.75 -7.11 -20.35
C ALA A 148 -14.71 -5.97 -20.28
N ALA A 149 -15.12 -4.71 -20.44
CA ALA A 149 -14.25 -3.54 -20.34
C ALA A 149 -13.84 -3.23 -18.89
N GLY A 150 -14.75 -3.36 -17.91
CA GLY A 150 -14.46 -3.15 -16.50
C GLY A 150 -13.54 -4.23 -15.91
N GLU A 151 -13.79 -5.49 -16.28
CA GLU A 151 -12.93 -6.61 -15.88
C GLU A 151 -11.50 -6.45 -16.44
N ASN A 152 -11.34 -5.94 -17.67
CA ASN A 152 -10.04 -5.69 -18.26
C ASN A 152 -9.27 -4.58 -17.53
N LEU A 153 -9.95 -3.53 -17.08
CA LEU A 153 -9.30 -2.43 -16.37
C LEU A 153 -8.85 -2.83 -14.96
N THR A 154 -9.73 -3.50 -14.20
CA THR A 154 -9.38 -4.05 -12.88
C THR A 154 -8.16 -4.96 -12.99
N LYS A 155 -8.16 -5.87 -13.98
CA LYS A 155 -7.02 -6.76 -14.21
C LYS A 155 -5.75 -5.99 -14.58
N LEU A 156 -5.84 -4.91 -15.35
CA LEU A 156 -4.70 -4.07 -15.71
C LEU A 156 -4.06 -3.45 -14.46
N PHE A 157 -4.88 -2.92 -13.54
CA PHE A 157 -4.38 -2.37 -12.29
C PHE A 157 -3.80 -3.45 -11.36
N ASP A 158 -4.45 -4.60 -11.23
CA ASP A 158 -3.92 -5.74 -10.45
C ASP A 158 -2.58 -6.23 -11.02
N ASP A 159 -2.45 -6.35 -12.33
CA ASP A 159 -1.20 -6.73 -12.98
C ASP A 159 -0.10 -5.67 -12.80
N PHE A 160 -0.45 -4.39 -12.86
CA PHE A 160 0.47 -3.26 -12.60
C PHE A 160 1.00 -3.30 -11.17
N GLU A 161 0.12 -3.43 -10.17
CA GLU A 161 0.48 -3.46 -8.75
C GLU A 161 1.29 -4.70 -8.38
N ALA A 162 0.90 -5.87 -8.90
CA ALA A 162 1.65 -7.10 -8.71
C ALA A 162 3.08 -6.99 -9.26
N LEU A 163 3.24 -6.35 -10.41
CA LEU A 163 4.55 -6.10 -11.02
C LEU A 163 5.34 -5.06 -10.23
N LEU A 164 4.70 -3.96 -9.78
CA LEU A 164 5.35 -2.93 -8.98
C LEU A 164 5.90 -3.48 -7.66
N GLY A 165 5.18 -4.42 -7.03
CA GLY A 165 5.61 -5.14 -5.83
C GLY A 165 6.62 -6.26 -6.09
N THR A 166 6.94 -6.57 -7.35
CA THR A 166 7.83 -7.68 -7.70
C THR A 166 9.29 -7.28 -7.63
N VAL A 167 10.04 -7.93 -6.75
CA VAL A 167 11.50 -7.84 -6.71
C VAL A 167 12.07 -8.87 -7.69
N THR A 168 12.82 -8.42 -8.69
CA THR A 168 13.36 -9.29 -9.75
C THR A 168 14.54 -10.09 -9.26
N VAL A 169 14.76 -11.28 -9.83
CA VAL A 169 15.94 -12.09 -9.55
C VAL A 169 17.20 -11.31 -9.92
N GLY A 170 17.20 -10.63 -11.07
CA GLY A 170 18.33 -9.83 -11.54
C GLY A 170 18.65 -8.60 -10.69
N GLU A 171 17.70 -8.09 -9.89
CA GLU A 171 17.97 -7.02 -8.92
C GLU A 171 18.84 -7.53 -7.76
N LEU A 172 18.50 -8.70 -7.24
CA LEU A 172 19.15 -9.31 -6.08
C LEU A 172 20.40 -10.10 -6.46
N LEU A 173 20.37 -10.77 -7.61
CA LEU A 173 21.41 -11.66 -8.14
C LEU A 173 21.68 -11.33 -9.61
N PRO A 174 22.45 -10.26 -9.91
CA PRO A 174 22.61 -9.75 -11.29
C PRO A 174 23.07 -10.79 -12.31
N TRP A 175 23.82 -11.82 -11.90
CA TRP A 175 24.25 -12.91 -12.80
C TRP A 175 23.11 -13.87 -13.19
N LEU A 176 21.96 -13.80 -12.51
CA LEU A 176 20.74 -14.56 -12.84
C LEU A 176 19.66 -13.67 -13.48
N ALA A 177 20.00 -12.47 -13.94
CA ALA A 177 19.03 -11.55 -14.57
C ALA A 177 18.32 -12.14 -15.80
N TRP A 178 18.96 -13.11 -16.47
CA TRP A 178 18.36 -13.83 -17.58
C TRP A 178 17.10 -14.64 -17.19
N VAL A 179 16.98 -15.04 -15.92
CA VAL A 179 15.79 -15.74 -15.40
C VAL A 179 14.55 -14.85 -15.53
N ASP A 180 14.67 -13.54 -15.26
CA ASP A 180 13.55 -12.60 -15.37
C ASP A 180 13.03 -12.51 -16.83
N THR A 181 13.89 -12.75 -17.81
CA THR A 181 13.50 -12.81 -19.22
C THR A 181 12.84 -14.14 -19.55
N LEU A 182 13.41 -15.27 -19.09
CA LEU A 182 12.85 -16.59 -19.34
C LEU A 182 11.48 -16.82 -18.70
N THR A 183 11.23 -16.22 -17.54
CA THR A 183 9.92 -16.27 -16.87
C THR A 183 8.85 -15.42 -17.54
N GLY A 184 9.20 -14.69 -18.62
CA GLY A 184 8.29 -13.79 -19.30
C GLY A 184 7.96 -12.50 -18.51
N LEU A 185 8.62 -12.28 -17.37
CA LEU A 185 8.35 -11.14 -16.50
C LEU A 185 8.57 -9.79 -17.21
N HIS A 186 9.63 -9.72 -18.04
CA HIS A 186 9.91 -8.52 -18.83
C HIS A 186 8.85 -8.27 -19.91
N ALA A 187 8.36 -9.32 -20.58
CA ALA A 187 7.31 -9.21 -21.58
C ALA A 187 5.97 -8.79 -20.95
N LYS A 188 5.66 -9.35 -19.77
CA LYS A 188 4.47 -8.95 -19.00
C LYS A 188 4.56 -7.48 -18.62
N ALA A 189 5.70 -7.02 -18.06
CA ALA A 189 5.90 -5.63 -17.68
C ALA A 189 5.77 -4.66 -18.87
N ALA A 190 6.35 -4.99 -20.01
CA ALA A 190 6.26 -4.17 -21.21
C ALA A 190 4.82 -4.05 -21.75
N ARG A 191 4.05 -5.15 -21.72
CA ARG A 191 2.65 -5.15 -22.12
C ARG A 191 1.80 -4.32 -21.16
N THR A 192 1.88 -4.58 -19.84
CA THR A 192 1.12 -3.85 -18.84
C THR A 192 1.44 -2.35 -18.87
N SER A 193 2.72 -1.98 -19.06
CA SER A 193 3.13 -0.59 -19.25
C SER A 193 2.48 0.06 -20.47
N ALA A 194 2.45 -0.66 -21.61
CA ALA A 194 1.85 -0.14 -22.83
C ALA A 194 0.32 0.04 -22.72
N GLU A 195 -0.36 -0.89 -22.08
CA GLU A 195 -1.80 -0.83 -21.83
C GLU A 195 -2.15 0.31 -20.85
N MET A 196 -1.33 0.51 -19.81
CA MET A 196 -1.51 1.60 -18.84
C MET A 196 -1.26 2.97 -19.49
N ASP A 197 -0.20 3.10 -20.31
CA ASP A 197 0.08 4.33 -21.04
C ASP A 197 -1.07 4.71 -21.98
N ALA A 198 -1.58 3.75 -22.75
CA ALA A 198 -2.72 3.96 -23.64
C ALA A 198 -4.02 4.33 -22.87
N PHE A 199 -4.19 3.80 -21.66
CA PHE A 199 -5.30 4.18 -20.79
C PHE A 199 -5.17 5.64 -20.32
N LEU A 200 -4.02 6.03 -19.79
CA LEU A 200 -3.77 7.40 -19.29
C LEU A 200 -3.85 8.46 -20.40
N GLU A 201 -3.35 8.13 -21.60
CA GLU A 201 -3.47 9.04 -22.75
C GLU A 201 -4.94 9.29 -23.12
N ARG A 202 -5.77 8.24 -23.10
CA ARG A 202 -7.21 8.37 -23.32
C ARG A 202 -7.86 9.28 -22.27
N VAL A 203 -7.53 9.09 -20.98
CA VAL A 203 -8.07 9.94 -19.90
C VAL A 203 -7.72 11.40 -20.13
N ILE A 204 -6.46 11.72 -20.41
CA ILE A 204 -6.00 13.12 -20.64
C ILE A 204 -6.66 13.73 -21.88
N ALA A 205 -6.74 12.97 -22.99
CA ALA A 205 -7.34 13.45 -24.22
C ALA A 205 -8.83 13.79 -24.04
N ASP A 206 -9.54 12.96 -23.29
CA ASP A 206 -10.95 13.16 -22.99
C ASP A 206 -11.19 14.43 -22.17
N HIS A 207 -10.40 14.64 -21.11
CA HIS A 207 -10.49 15.87 -20.31
C HIS A 207 -10.21 17.12 -21.17
N ARG A 208 -9.18 17.08 -22.01
CA ARG A 208 -8.89 18.18 -22.95
C ARG A 208 -10.03 18.45 -23.94
N GLN A 209 -10.68 17.40 -24.42
CA GLN A 209 -11.82 17.53 -25.32
C GLN A 209 -13.04 18.15 -24.61
N ARG A 210 -13.38 17.70 -23.41
CA ARG A 210 -14.47 18.27 -22.59
C ARG A 210 -14.21 19.75 -22.30
N ARG A 211 -13.01 20.11 -21.91
CA ARG A 211 -12.61 21.49 -21.63
C ARG A 211 -12.77 22.39 -22.86
N ARG A 212 -12.36 21.92 -24.04
CA ARG A 212 -12.57 22.65 -25.31
C ARG A 212 -14.06 22.82 -25.62
N ALA A 213 -14.86 21.78 -25.41
CA ALA A 213 -16.31 21.84 -25.64
C ALA A 213 -17.02 22.73 -24.61
N GLY A 214 -16.56 22.77 -23.36
CA GLY A 214 -17.11 23.62 -22.29
C GLY A 214 -16.80 25.10 -22.49
N ARG A 215 -15.63 25.47 -23.00
CA ARG A 215 -15.27 26.87 -23.36
C ARG A 215 -16.17 27.47 -24.43
N HIS A 216 -16.88 26.66 -25.22
CA HIS A 216 -17.87 27.11 -26.19
C HIS A 216 -19.28 27.28 -25.61
N ARG A 217 -19.49 26.95 -24.32
CA ARG A 217 -20.77 27.12 -23.60
C ARG A 217 -20.67 28.16 -22.49
N GLU A 218 -20.17 29.37 -22.81
CA GLU A 218 -20.28 30.49 -21.88
C GLU A 218 -21.77 30.87 -21.71
N GLY A 219 -22.33 30.61 -20.51
CA GLY A 219 -23.68 31.09 -20.15
C GLY A 219 -24.56 30.13 -19.34
N GLY A 220 -24.04 29.11 -18.74
CA GLY A 220 -24.84 28.20 -17.88
C GLY A 220 -24.22 28.09 -16.48
N ASP A 221 -25.04 28.31 -15.46
CA ASP A 221 -24.79 28.03 -14.04
C ASP A 221 -24.62 26.50 -13.87
N GLY A 222 -23.51 25.96 -14.37
CA GLY A 222 -23.18 24.55 -14.39
C GLY A 222 -22.18 24.28 -13.28
N ASP A 223 -22.62 23.50 -12.32
CA ASP A 223 -21.85 22.86 -11.26
C ASP A 223 -20.43 22.52 -11.75
N ASP A 224 -19.42 23.19 -11.20
CA ASP A 224 -18.02 23.11 -11.64
C ASP A 224 -17.40 21.79 -11.13
N HIS A 225 -17.82 20.68 -11.72
CA HIS A 225 -17.31 19.33 -11.42
C HIS A 225 -15.90 19.12 -11.99
N ARG A 226 -14.95 19.96 -11.55
CA ARG A 226 -13.53 19.75 -11.88
C ARG A 226 -12.94 18.64 -11.03
N ASP A 227 -12.38 17.66 -11.70
CA ASP A 227 -11.65 16.59 -11.05
C ASP A 227 -10.12 16.86 -10.96
N PHE A 228 -9.39 15.90 -10.40
CA PHE A 228 -7.95 16.03 -10.20
C PHE A 228 -7.18 16.19 -11.53
N VAL A 229 -7.64 15.56 -12.62
CA VAL A 229 -7.01 15.66 -13.93
C VAL A 229 -7.20 17.06 -14.49
N ASP A 230 -8.41 17.63 -14.33
CA ASP A 230 -8.71 19.00 -14.74
C ASP A 230 -7.84 20.01 -14.00
N VAL A 231 -7.67 19.84 -12.67
CA VAL A 231 -6.79 20.69 -11.86
C VAL A 231 -5.33 20.61 -12.34
N LEU A 232 -4.82 19.41 -12.64
CA LEU A 232 -3.46 19.26 -13.17
C LEU A 232 -3.28 19.94 -14.53
N LEU A 233 -4.29 19.84 -15.40
CA LEU A 233 -4.27 20.50 -16.71
C LEU A 233 -4.38 22.02 -16.57
N ASP A 234 -5.16 22.55 -15.61
CA ASP A 234 -5.26 23.98 -15.32
C ASP A 234 -3.93 24.56 -14.84
N VAL A 235 -3.27 23.91 -13.87
CA VAL A 235 -1.96 24.33 -13.39
C VAL A 235 -0.96 24.42 -14.54
N ASN A 236 -0.98 23.45 -15.46
CA ASN A 236 -0.07 23.40 -16.59
C ASN A 236 -0.39 24.48 -17.66
N GLU A 237 -1.68 24.83 -17.86
CA GLU A 237 -2.10 25.88 -18.81
C GLU A 237 -1.90 27.29 -18.23
N ALA A 238 -2.16 27.52 -16.95
CA ALA A 238 -2.01 28.82 -16.29
C ALA A 238 -0.55 29.31 -16.29
N GLU A 239 0.43 28.41 -16.30
CA GLU A 239 1.85 28.73 -16.36
C GLU A 239 2.31 29.09 -17.80
N HIS A 240 1.52 28.76 -18.82
CA HIS A 240 1.81 29.15 -20.22
C HIS A 240 1.40 30.58 -20.54
N ASP A 241 0.42 31.16 -19.83
CA ASP A 241 -0.14 32.49 -20.14
C ASP A 241 0.49 33.63 -19.33
N GLY A 242 1.43 33.36 -18.41
CA GLY A 242 2.07 34.38 -17.56
C GLY A 242 3.46 34.81 -18.02
N ASP A 243 3.72 36.13 -18.03
CA ASP A 243 5.01 36.76 -18.35
C ASP A 243 6.15 36.46 -17.36
N ASP A 244 5.81 35.83 -16.19
CA ASP A 244 6.74 35.38 -15.14
C ASP A 244 6.73 33.87 -15.01
N ALA A 245 7.13 33.15 -16.05
CA ALA A 245 7.23 31.68 -16.09
C ALA A 245 8.31 31.16 -15.11
N ARG A 246 8.03 31.18 -13.80
CA ARG A 246 8.82 30.54 -12.74
C ARG A 246 8.24 29.20 -12.29
N GLY A 247 7.18 28.70 -12.92
CA GLY A 247 6.53 27.45 -12.65
C GLY A 247 7.23 26.24 -13.29
N VAL A 248 7.03 25.06 -12.72
CA VAL A 248 7.49 23.79 -13.29
C VAL A 248 6.47 23.34 -14.31
N LEU A 249 6.74 23.58 -15.60
CA LEU A 249 5.95 23.00 -16.68
C LEU A 249 6.02 21.48 -16.65
N PHE A 250 4.86 20.84 -16.52
CA PHE A 250 4.75 19.39 -16.62
C PHE A 250 4.56 18.98 -18.08
N ASP A 251 5.45 18.15 -18.60
CA ASP A 251 5.19 17.45 -19.85
C ASP A 251 4.06 16.42 -19.67
N ASN A 252 3.52 15.92 -20.78
CA ASN A 252 2.44 14.92 -20.74
C ASN A 252 2.83 13.69 -19.92
N ASP A 253 4.09 13.30 -19.96
CA ASP A 253 4.57 12.10 -19.26
C ASP A 253 4.62 12.32 -17.75
N SER A 254 4.99 13.52 -17.30
CA SER A 254 4.90 13.92 -15.90
C SER A 254 3.45 13.93 -15.41
N ILE A 255 2.52 14.47 -16.20
CA ILE A 255 1.08 14.44 -15.88
C ILE A 255 0.57 13.02 -15.78
N LYS A 256 0.87 12.14 -16.74
CA LYS A 256 0.53 10.71 -16.68
C LYS A 256 1.12 10.04 -15.43
N GLY A 257 2.38 10.32 -15.12
CA GLY A 257 3.04 9.80 -13.94
C GLY A 257 2.37 10.22 -12.63
N ILE A 258 1.93 11.47 -12.52
CA ILE A 258 1.20 12.00 -11.36
C ILE A 258 -0.17 11.33 -11.24
N ILE A 259 -0.95 11.27 -12.34
CA ILE A 259 -2.27 10.61 -12.36
C ILE A 259 -2.14 9.14 -11.96
N LEU A 260 -1.18 8.41 -12.55
CA LEU A 260 -0.95 7.01 -12.25
C LEU A 260 -0.61 6.78 -10.77
N ASN A 261 0.31 7.60 -10.22
CA ASN A 261 0.69 7.50 -8.82
C ASN A 261 -0.50 7.75 -7.89
N MET A 262 -1.30 8.78 -8.16
CA MET A 262 -2.47 9.08 -7.34
C MET A 262 -3.54 8.00 -7.46
N PHE A 263 -3.83 7.55 -8.67
CA PHE A 263 -4.91 6.61 -8.92
C PHE A 263 -4.59 5.21 -8.37
N SER A 264 -3.43 4.66 -8.73
CA SER A 264 -3.00 3.34 -8.27
C SER A 264 -2.81 3.30 -6.75
N ALA A 265 -2.03 4.23 -6.20
CA ALA A 265 -1.74 4.25 -4.77
C ALA A 265 -2.98 4.50 -3.91
N ALA A 266 -3.88 5.42 -4.32
CA ALA A 266 -5.06 5.77 -3.55
C ALA A 266 -6.13 4.66 -3.57
N THR A 267 -6.35 4.02 -4.73
CA THR A 267 -7.40 3.03 -4.89
C THR A 267 -7.11 1.77 -4.08
N ASP A 268 -5.94 1.15 -4.26
CA ASP A 268 -5.62 -0.12 -3.63
C ASP A 268 -5.50 0.00 -2.11
N THR A 269 -4.80 1.02 -1.62
CA THR A 269 -4.57 1.16 -0.17
C THR A 269 -5.84 1.53 0.60
N THR A 270 -6.69 2.41 0.03
CA THR A 270 -7.98 2.77 0.62
C THR A 270 -8.93 1.58 0.65
N TYR A 271 -9.06 0.89 -0.48
CA TYR A 271 -9.85 -0.34 -0.59
C TYR A 271 -9.39 -1.40 0.42
N THR A 272 -8.09 -1.68 0.48
CA THR A 272 -7.51 -2.65 1.42
C THR A 272 -7.83 -2.30 2.88
N THR A 273 -7.74 -1.01 3.25
CA THR A 273 -8.09 -0.55 4.59
C THR A 273 -9.57 -0.79 4.90
N LEU A 274 -10.48 -0.47 3.96
CA LEU A 274 -11.92 -0.68 4.14
C LEU A 274 -12.28 -2.16 4.27
N VAL A 275 -11.66 -3.03 3.48
CA VAL A 275 -11.85 -4.49 3.59
C VAL A 275 -11.41 -5.00 4.95
N TRP A 276 -10.24 -4.57 5.44
CA TRP A 276 -9.77 -4.94 6.78
C TRP A 276 -10.67 -4.39 7.90
N ALA A 277 -11.15 -3.15 7.77
CA ALA A 277 -12.10 -2.57 8.72
C ALA A 277 -13.38 -3.37 8.79
N MET A 278 -13.95 -3.74 7.64
CA MET A 278 -15.17 -4.56 7.59
C MET A 278 -14.93 -5.97 8.15
N ALA A 279 -13.77 -6.59 7.86
CA ALA A 279 -13.41 -7.90 8.38
C ALA A 279 -13.28 -7.89 9.92
N GLU A 280 -12.61 -6.88 10.48
CA GLU A 280 -12.52 -6.70 11.94
C GLU A 280 -13.89 -6.47 12.57
N LEU A 281 -14.69 -5.58 12.01
CA LEU A 281 -16.03 -5.26 12.54
C LEU A 281 -16.97 -6.47 12.49
N ILE A 282 -16.92 -7.30 11.46
CA ILE A 282 -17.69 -8.56 11.38
C ILE A 282 -17.24 -9.53 12.47
N ASN A 283 -15.93 -9.60 12.78
CA ASN A 283 -15.40 -10.45 13.84
C ASN A 283 -15.64 -9.87 15.25
N HIS A 284 -15.98 -8.59 15.36
CA HIS A 284 -16.27 -7.86 16.61
C HIS A 284 -17.66 -7.20 16.57
N PRO A 285 -18.76 -7.98 16.67
CA PRO A 285 -20.11 -7.49 16.45
C PRO A 285 -20.57 -6.42 17.46
N ASP A 286 -19.97 -6.37 18.65
CA ASP A 286 -20.26 -5.32 19.63
C ASP A 286 -19.71 -3.98 19.18
N GLU A 287 -18.49 -3.96 18.63
CA GLU A 287 -17.85 -2.77 18.06
C GLU A 287 -18.59 -2.31 16.79
N MET A 288 -19.03 -3.26 15.97
CA MET A 288 -19.86 -2.97 14.79
C MET A 288 -21.14 -2.23 15.20
N ARG A 289 -21.89 -2.77 16.16
CA ARG A 289 -23.15 -2.15 16.64
C ARG A 289 -22.92 -0.76 17.19
N ARG A 290 -21.92 -0.61 18.06
CA ARG A 290 -21.56 0.66 18.66
C ARG A 290 -21.24 1.73 17.61
N LEU A 291 -20.48 1.34 16.59
CA LEU A 291 -20.12 2.22 15.49
C LEU A 291 -21.34 2.61 14.63
N GLN A 292 -22.21 1.65 14.32
CA GLN A 292 -23.47 1.93 13.60
C GLN A 292 -24.39 2.88 14.39
N ASP A 293 -24.48 2.70 15.71
CA ASP A 293 -25.28 3.55 16.60
C ASP A 293 -24.74 5.00 16.61
N GLU A 294 -23.41 5.20 16.68
CA GLU A 294 -22.78 6.52 16.58
C GLU A 294 -23.13 7.20 15.26
N ILE A 295 -22.92 6.51 14.12
CA ILE A 295 -23.14 7.06 12.78
C ILE A 295 -24.63 7.40 12.59
N ARG A 296 -25.53 6.48 12.95
CA ARG A 296 -26.97 6.65 12.78
C ARG A 296 -27.54 7.77 13.65
N ALA A 297 -27.00 7.96 14.85
CA ALA A 297 -27.38 9.05 15.74
C ALA A 297 -26.93 10.41 15.18
N ALA A 298 -25.71 10.50 14.66
CA ALA A 298 -25.20 11.73 14.06
C ALA A 298 -26.03 12.18 12.85
N VAL A 299 -26.34 11.25 11.94
CA VAL A 299 -27.15 11.57 10.75
C VAL A 299 -28.60 11.90 11.10
N ALA A 300 -29.18 11.22 12.11
CA ALA A 300 -30.54 11.55 12.57
C ALA A 300 -30.64 12.97 13.15
N GLY A 301 -29.58 13.47 13.81
CA GLY A 301 -29.48 14.84 14.33
C GLY A 301 -29.34 15.91 13.23
N GLY A 302 -28.85 15.53 12.04
CA GLY A 302 -28.61 16.44 10.91
C GLY A 302 -29.72 16.56 9.88
N GLY A 303 -30.91 15.97 10.14
CA GLY A 303 -32.08 16.14 9.26
C GLY A 303 -32.33 15.03 8.24
N GLY A 304 -31.52 13.99 8.22
CA GLY A 304 -31.69 12.79 7.39
C GLY A 304 -31.40 13.02 5.89
N GLY A 305 -30.77 12.07 5.24
CA GLY A 305 -30.44 12.16 3.80
C GLY A 305 -29.20 11.37 3.43
N GLY A 306 -28.51 10.81 4.42
CA GLY A 306 -27.26 10.09 4.24
C GLY A 306 -26.09 10.74 4.99
N VAL A 307 -24.96 10.07 4.96
CA VAL A 307 -23.72 10.58 5.58
C VAL A 307 -23.11 11.65 4.68
N THR A 308 -22.71 12.77 5.29
CA THR A 308 -21.97 13.86 4.64
C THR A 308 -20.68 14.12 5.38
N GLU A 309 -19.78 14.90 4.79
CA GLU A 309 -18.51 15.27 5.43
C GLU A 309 -18.72 15.98 6.77
N ASP A 310 -19.75 16.83 6.87
CA ASP A 310 -20.10 17.55 8.11
C ASP A 310 -20.37 16.60 9.29
N HIS A 311 -20.93 15.42 9.01
CA HIS A 311 -21.16 14.41 10.04
C HIS A 311 -19.85 13.80 10.56
N LEU A 312 -18.82 13.70 9.70
CA LEU A 312 -17.54 13.05 10.06
C LEU A 312 -16.84 13.72 11.24
N GLU A 313 -17.00 15.03 11.41
CA GLU A 313 -16.39 15.75 12.53
C GLU A 313 -16.90 15.27 13.91
N GLN A 314 -18.12 14.76 13.95
CA GLN A 314 -18.78 14.29 15.18
C GLN A 314 -18.49 12.81 15.47
N LEU A 315 -18.02 12.05 14.48
CA LEU A 315 -17.82 10.60 14.55
C LEU A 315 -16.47 10.25 15.19
N ARG A 316 -16.41 10.30 16.52
CA ARG A 316 -15.16 10.05 17.28
C ARG A 316 -14.80 8.58 17.33
N TYR A 317 -15.77 7.71 17.60
CA TYR A 317 -15.53 6.28 17.68
C TYR A 317 -15.18 5.68 16.31
N HIS A 318 -15.83 6.16 15.27
CA HIS A 318 -15.51 5.83 13.89
C HIS A 318 -14.04 6.07 13.53
N ARG A 319 -13.47 7.24 13.91
CA ARG A 319 -12.04 7.51 13.70
C ARG A 319 -11.13 6.57 14.48
N ARG A 320 -11.53 6.16 15.70
CA ARG A 320 -10.78 5.17 16.48
C ARG A 320 -10.75 3.82 15.79
N VAL A 321 -11.86 3.39 15.21
CA VAL A 321 -11.96 2.14 14.43
C VAL A 321 -11.01 2.19 13.23
N ILE A 322 -10.99 3.27 12.46
CA ILE A 322 -10.08 3.41 11.32
C ILE A 322 -8.61 3.42 11.76
N LYS A 323 -8.28 4.15 12.83
CA LYS A 323 -6.91 4.16 13.37
C LYS A 323 -6.47 2.77 13.82
N GLU A 324 -7.33 2.04 14.52
CA GLU A 324 -7.02 0.70 14.98
C GLU A 324 -6.89 -0.29 13.82
N THR A 325 -7.72 -0.14 12.80
CA THR A 325 -7.58 -0.91 11.56
C THR A 325 -6.23 -0.65 10.90
N LEU A 326 -5.84 0.61 10.73
CA LEU A 326 -4.54 0.99 10.15
C LEU A 326 -3.36 0.56 11.01
N ARG A 327 -3.52 0.48 12.33
CA ARG A 327 -2.49 -0.02 13.24
C ARG A 327 -2.26 -1.53 13.02
N LEU A 328 -3.33 -2.31 13.03
CA LEU A 328 -3.26 -3.78 12.86
C LEU A 328 -2.98 -4.18 11.42
N HIS A 329 -3.56 -3.50 10.46
CA HIS A 329 -3.60 -3.88 9.06
C HIS A 329 -3.14 -2.74 8.14
N ALA A 330 -1.99 -2.11 8.47
CA ALA A 330 -1.41 -1.12 7.56
C ALA A 330 -1.26 -1.73 6.15
N PRO A 331 -1.88 -1.16 5.10
CA PRO A 331 -1.83 -1.74 3.76
C PRO A 331 -0.41 -1.99 3.26
N VAL A 332 0.52 -1.10 3.56
CA VAL A 332 1.94 -1.22 3.18
C VAL A 332 2.80 -1.41 4.44
N PRO A 333 2.88 -2.63 4.99
CA PRO A 333 3.44 -2.89 6.33
C PRO A 333 4.95 -2.62 6.47
N LEU A 334 5.70 -2.63 5.36
CA LEU A 334 7.13 -2.31 5.33
C LEU A 334 7.41 -0.90 4.82
N LEU A 335 6.37 -0.13 4.53
CA LEU A 335 6.42 1.12 3.79
C LEU A 335 7.19 0.97 2.47
N LEU A 336 7.36 2.08 1.74
CA LEU A 336 8.16 2.02 0.51
C LEU A 336 9.67 2.09 0.86
N PRO A 337 10.50 1.24 0.24
CA PRO A 337 11.92 1.20 0.50
C PRO A 337 12.58 2.57 0.35
N ARG A 338 13.51 2.89 1.24
CA ARG A 338 14.41 4.04 1.16
C ARG A 338 15.82 3.57 0.82
N GLU A 339 16.67 4.49 0.41
CA GLU A 339 18.09 4.25 0.20
C GLU A 339 18.90 5.40 0.81
N THR A 340 20.03 5.06 1.46
CA THR A 340 20.94 6.07 2.00
C THR A 340 21.71 6.78 0.89
N THR A 341 21.73 8.11 0.94
CA THR A 341 22.48 8.95 -0.02
C THR A 341 23.96 9.02 0.33
N GLU A 342 24.29 8.88 1.60
CA GLU A 342 25.62 9.00 2.17
C GLU A 342 25.81 8.02 3.34
N ASP A 343 27.04 7.87 3.82
CA ASP A 343 27.30 7.14 5.07
C ASP A 343 26.62 7.88 6.22
N THR A 344 25.81 7.17 6.98
CA THR A 344 25.00 7.73 8.06
C THR A 344 24.91 6.79 9.25
N GLU A 345 24.06 7.12 10.20
CA GLU A 345 23.85 6.34 11.41
C GLU A 345 22.39 6.00 11.63
N LEU A 346 22.15 4.91 12.34
CA LEU A 346 20.84 4.53 12.84
C LEU A 346 20.99 3.89 14.24
N LEU A 347 20.47 4.53 15.27
CA LEU A 347 20.60 4.12 16.67
C LEU A 347 22.04 3.76 17.07
N GLY A 348 23.02 4.58 16.67
CA GLY A 348 24.43 4.38 16.95
C GLY A 348 25.16 3.38 16.05
N TYR A 349 24.47 2.70 15.16
CA TYR A 349 25.09 1.83 14.15
C TYR A 349 25.44 2.63 12.89
N ARG A 350 26.58 2.32 12.27
CA ARG A 350 26.95 2.86 10.97
C ARG A 350 26.10 2.21 9.87
N VAL A 351 25.52 3.01 9.00
CA VAL A 351 24.79 2.59 7.79
C VAL A 351 25.50 3.18 6.58
N PRO A 352 26.17 2.38 5.75
CA PRO A 352 26.87 2.86 4.57
C PRO A 352 25.92 3.50 3.53
N ALA A 353 26.45 4.37 2.69
CA ALA A 353 25.77 4.90 1.52
C ALA A 353 25.23 3.76 0.62
N ARG A 354 24.16 4.02 -0.11
CA ARG A 354 23.47 3.07 -1.00
C ARG A 354 23.01 1.79 -0.30
N THR A 355 22.71 1.90 0.99
CA THR A 355 22.07 0.83 1.75
C THR A 355 20.55 1.00 1.65
N ARG A 356 19.84 -0.06 1.25
CA ARG A 356 18.38 -0.10 1.30
C ARG A 356 17.92 -0.06 2.75
N VAL A 357 16.87 0.71 3.03
CA VAL A 357 16.29 0.82 4.37
C VAL A 357 14.80 0.53 4.29
N LEU A 358 14.36 -0.46 5.06
CA LEU A 358 12.96 -0.82 5.26
C LEU A 358 12.54 -0.40 6.66
N VAL A 359 11.40 0.26 6.78
CA VAL A 359 10.78 0.56 8.07
C VAL A 359 9.60 -0.38 8.26
N ASN A 360 9.69 -1.27 9.23
CA ASN A 360 8.65 -2.24 9.53
C ASN A 360 7.55 -1.60 10.39
N ALA A 361 6.65 -0.84 9.73
CA ALA A 361 5.53 -0.18 10.38
C ALA A 361 4.60 -1.18 11.09
N TRP A 362 4.44 -2.38 10.53
CA TRP A 362 3.66 -3.45 11.12
C TRP A 362 4.23 -3.93 12.46
N ALA A 363 5.55 -4.10 12.56
CA ALA A 363 6.22 -4.46 13.80
C ALA A 363 6.17 -3.34 14.85
N ILE A 364 6.37 -2.10 14.42
CA ILE A 364 6.30 -0.91 15.27
C ILE A 364 4.91 -0.77 15.88
N ALA A 365 3.87 -0.98 15.07
CA ALA A 365 2.48 -0.88 15.49
C ALA A 365 2.02 -2.06 16.40
N ARG A 366 2.87 -3.08 16.56
CA ARG A 366 2.65 -4.24 17.44
C ARG A 366 3.71 -4.40 18.53
N ASP A 367 4.53 -3.37 18.73
CA ASP A 367 5.53 -3.39 19.80
C ASP A 367 4.83 -3.40 21.17
N PRO A 368 4.97 -4.48 21.98
CA PRO A 368 4.31 -4.59 23.28
C PRO A 368 4.80 -3.55 24.29
N ALA A 369 5.98 -2.94 24.05
CA ALA A 369 6.47 -1.85 24.88
C ALA A 369 5.71 -0.53 24.62
N ALA A 370 5.08 -0.40 23.47
CA ALA A 370 4.33 0.80 23.06
C ALA A 370 2.80 0.59 23.08
N TRP A 371 2.35 -0.66 22.96
CA TRP A 371 0.94 -1.02 22.78
C TRP A 371 0.53 -2.15 23.70
N GLU A 372 -0.31 -1.88 24.67
CA GLU A 372 -0.93 -2.90 25.51
C GLU A 372 -1.84 -3.79 24.65
N ARG A 373 -1.82 -5.13 24.87
CA ARG A 373 -2.61 -6.08 24.08
C ARG A 373 -2.45 -5.83 22.56
N ALA A 374 -1.19 -5.76 22.13
CA ALA A 374 -0.79 -5.22 20.81
C ALA A 374 -1.42 -5.93 19.60
N ASP A 375 -1.79 -7.22 19.72
CA ASP A 375 -2.38 -8.02 18.64
C ASP A 375 -3.91 -8.03 18.63
N GLU A 376 -4.56 -7.34 19.59
CA GLU A 376 -6.01 -7.30 19.68
C GLU A 376 -6.57 -6.04 19.04
N PHE A 377 -7.75 -6.16 18.41
CA PHE A 377 -8.51 -5.06 17.85
C PHE A 377 -9.26 -4.31 18.96
N LEU A 378 -8.74 -3.16 19.36
CA LEU A 378 -9.25 -2.37 20.48
C LEU A 378 -9.29 -0.87 20.08
N PRO A 379 -10.36 -0.39 19.45
CA PRO A 379 -10.49 1.02 19.06
C PRO A 379 -10.33 2.00 20.20
N GLU A 380 -10.67 1.57 21.43
CA GLU A 380 -10.58 2.42 22.65
C GLU A 380 -9.16 2.85 23.00
N ARG A 381 -8.12 2.19 22.49
CA ARG A 381 -6.74 2.64 22.69
C ARG A 381 -6.45 4.02 22.11
N PHE A 382 -7.31 4.49 21.22
CA PHE A 382 -7.28 5.83 20.64
C PHE A 382 -8.30 6.79 21.28
N ALA A 383 -8.73 6.51 22.53
CA ALA A 383 -9.70 7.33 23.25
C ALA A 383 -9.12 8.63 23.82
N ASP A 384 -7.83 8.60 24.19
CA ASP A 384 -7.18 9.73 24.84
C ASP A 384 -6.89 10.88 23.85
N ASP A 385 -7.08 12.11 24.31
CA ASP A 385 -6.92 13.34 23.52
C ASP A 385 -5.51 13.56 22.97
N ASP A 386 -4.51 12.84 23.44
CA ASP A 386 -3.13 12.88 22.95
C ASP A 386 -2.96 12.36 21.51
N MET A 387 -3.96 11.65 20.97
CA MET A 387 -3.97 11.13 19.61
C MET A 387 -5.09 11.79 18.80
N LYS A 388 -4.95 13.08 18.53
CA LYS A 388 -5.92 13.84 17.71
C LYS A 388 -6.07 13.24 16.30
N ALA A 389 -7.21 13.52 15.66
CA ALA A 389 -7.53 13.00 14.32
C ALA A 389 -6.43 13.28 13.29
N THR A 390 -5.67 14.36 13.45
CA THR A 390 -4.57 14.77 12.57
C THR A 390 -3.23 14.09 12.87
N ASP A 391 -3.09 13.32 13.96
CA ASP A 391 -1.77 12.84 14.39
C ASP A 391 -1.20 11.77 13.46
N TYR A 392 -2.04 10.92 12.87
CA TYR A 392 -1.58 9.99 11.84
C TYR A 392 -1.26 10.70 10.50
N LEU A 393 -1.83 11.90 10.27
CA LEU A 393 -1.53 12.74 9.12
C LEU A 393 -0.14 13.37 9.22
N LEU A 394 0.29 13.72 10.44
CA LEU A 394 1.50 14.51 10.67
C LEU A 394 2.74 13.66 11.02
N GLY A 395 2.59 12.35 11.23
CA GLY A 395 3.71 11.46 11.58
C GLY A 395 4.45 11.90 12.85
N GLN A 396 3.75 12.48 13.83
CA GLN A 396 4.36 12.99 15.06
C GLN A 396 4.71 11.88 16.05
N HIS A 397 3.92 10.81 16.06
CA HIS A 397 4.11 9.66 16.95
C HIS A 397 4.64 8.46 16.17
N PHE A 398 5.94 8.26 16.18
CA PHE A 398 6.61 7.20 15.41
C PHE A 398 6.25 5.77 15.85
N ARG A 399 5.46 5.59 16.90
CA ARG A 399 4.83 4.31 17.25
C ARG A 399 3.64 3.94 16.32
N PHE A 400 3.12 4.93 15.54
CA PHE A 400 1.99 4.78 14.63
C PHE A 400 2.25 5.56 13.34
N VAL A 401 2.72 4.88 12.29
CA VAL A 401 3.15 5.49 11.03
C VAL A 401 2.58 4.79 9.80
N PRO A 402 1.26 4.58 9.71
CA PRO A 402 0.65 3.86 8.58
C PRO A 402 0.87 4.57 7.24
N PHE A 403 1.00 5.90 7.24
CA PHE A 403 1.29 6.73 6.07
C PHE A 403 2.77 7.12 5.94
N GLY A 404 3.64 6.54 6.76
CA GLY A 404 5.02 7.00 6.89
C GLY A 404 5.11 8.38 7.55
N ALA A 405 6.26 9.04 7.40
CA ALA A 405 6.50 10.38 7.92
C ALA A 405 7.64 11.09 7.17
N GLY A 406 7.77 12.40 7.42
CA GLY A 406 8.83 13.25 6.86
C GLY A 406 8.71 13.45 5.35
N ARG A 407 9.84 13.77 4.70
CA ARG A 407 9.91 14.09 3.25
C ARG A 407 9.33 13.01 2.33
N ARG A 408 9.26 11.77 2.80
CA ARG A 408 8.74 10.60 2.07
C ARG A 408 7.48 10.05 2.71
N GLY A 409 6.79 10.86 3.51
CA GLY A 409 5.43 10.58 3.96
C GLY A 409 4.45 10.50 2.78
N CYS A 410 3.31 9.87 2.99
CA CYS A 410 2.28 9.74 1.96
C CYS A 410 1.73 11.14 1.57
N PRO A 411 1.78 11.53 0.29
CA PRO A 411 1.22 12.81 -0.13
C PRO A 411 -0.30 12.81 -0.17
N GLY A 412 -0.92 11.62 -0.32
CA GLY A 412 -2.38 11.47 -0.46
C GLY A 412 -3.14 11.34 0.85
N VAL A 413 -2.49 11.48 2.02
CA VAL A 413 -3.14 11.26 3.31
C VAL A 413 -4.32 12.20 3.55
N GLY A 414 -4.22 13.46 3.12
CA GLY A 414 -5.28 14.46 3.24
C GLY A 414 -6.53 14.13 2.41
N PHE A 415 -6.39 13.34 1.36
CA PHE A 415 -7.49 12.82 0.55
C PHE A 415 -7.98 11.46 1.05
N ALA A 416 -7.06 10.54 1.32
CA ALA A 416 -7.39 9.16 1.65
C ALA A 416 -8.12 9.02 3.00
N ALA A 417 -7.76 9.83 4.01
CA ALA A 417 -8.38 9.73 5.33
C ALA A 417 -9.87 10.13 5.29
N PRO A 418 -10.29 11.30 4.80
CA PRO A 418 -11.71 11.64 4.66
C PRO A 418 -12.47 10.65 3.75
N ALA A 419 -11.85 10.19 2.66
CA ALA A 419 -12.47 9.23 1.75
C ALA A 419 -12.77 7.89 2.44
N MET A 420 -11.83 7.35 3.24
CA MET A 420 -12.05 6.15 4.03
C MET A 420 -13.13 6.38 5.10
N GLU A 421 -13.09 7.52 5.79
CA GLU A 421 -14.06 7.86 6.80
C GLU A 421 -15.47 7.93 6.19
N LEU A 422 -15.65 8.65 5.09
CA LEU A 422 -16.94 8.80 4.43
C LEU A 422 -17.47 7.46 3.87
N ALA A 423 -16.60 6.68 3.23
CA ALA A 423 -16.98 5.40 2.64
C ALA A 423 -17.42 4.39 3.72
N LEU A 424 -16.64 4.21 4.79
CA LEU A 424 -16.99 3.30 5.88
C LEU A 424 -18.28 3.74 6.59
N ALA A 425 -18.41 5.04 6.89
CA ALA A 425 -19.60 5.56 7.52
C ALA A 425 -20.85 5.37 6.64
N SER A 426 -20.75 5.57 5.32
CA SER A 426 -21.85 5.35 4.39
C SER A 426 -22.27 3.88 4.32
N LEU A 427 -21.32 2.95 4.25
CA LEU A 427 -21.60 1.51 4.26
C LEU A 427 -22.32 1.08 5.52
N LEU A 428 -21.91 1.59 6.67
CA LEU A 428 -22.48 1.21 7.98
C LEU A 428 -23.79 1.94 8.30
N TYR A 429 -24.01 3.12 7.72
CA TYR A 429 -25.28 3.83 7.84
C TYR A 429 -26.40 3.14 7.09
N HIS A 430 -26.15 2.76 5.82
CA HIS A 430 -27.17 2.26 4.93
C HIS A 430 -27.51 0.79 5.14
N PHE A 431 -26.58 0.00 5.70
CA PHE A 431 -26.74 -1.45 5.77
C PHE A 431 -26.36 -2.03 7.13
N ASP A 432 -27.08 -3.08 7.51
CA ASP A 432 -26.63 -4.06 8.49
C ASP A 432 -25.89 -5.17 7.74
N TRP A 433 -24.73 -5.56 8.28
CA TRP A 433 -23.81 -6.47 7.62
C TRP A 433 -23.67 -7.78 8.39
N GLU A 434 -23.74 -8.90 7.69
CA GLU A 434 -23.55 -10.22 8.28
C GLU A 434 -22.83 -11.17 7.32
N LEU A 435 -22.31 -12.26 7.86
CA LEU A 435 -21.77 -13.34 7.05
C LEU A 435 -22.91 -14.07 6.31
N PRO A 436 -22.66 -14.60 5.09
CA PRO A 436 -23.67 -15.36 4.36
C PRO A 436 -24.16 -16.57 5.15
N ALA A 437 -25.47 -16.84 5.09
CA ALA A 437 -26.07 -18.01 5.75
C ALA A 437 -25.41 -19.32 5.26
N GLY A 438 -25.05 -20.19 6.19
CA GLY A 438 -24.36 -21.45 5.88
C GLY A 438 -22.84 -21.30 5.60
N GLY A 439 -22.32 -20.06 5.67
CA GLY A 439 -20.88 -19.78 5.59
C GLY A 439 -20.12 -19.94 6.91
N PRO A 440 -18.87 -19.51 6.96
CA PRO A 440 -18.05 -19.56 8.17
C PRO A 440 -18.63 -18.66 9.26
N SER A 441 -18.39 -18.98 10.53
CA SER A 441 -18.85 -18.15 11.67
C SER A 441 -17.99 -16.92 11.94
N LYS A 442 -16.82 -16.83 11.31
CA LYS A 442 -15.87 -15.71 11.41
C LYS A 442 -15.14 -15.51 10.09
N VAL A 443 -14.69 -14.30 9.86
CA VAL A 443 -13.78 -13.99 8.76
C VAL A 443 -12.37 -14.50 9.11
N GLU A 444 -11.75 -15.24 8.18
CA GLU A 444 -10.35 -15.63 8.29
C GLU A 444 -9.46 -14.41 8.04
N MET A 445 -8.58 -14.11 8.99
CA MET A 445 -7.72 -12.91 8.94
C MET A 445 -6.33 -13.21 8.33
N ASP A 446 -6.26 -14.20 7.45
CA ASP A 446 -5.04 -14.54 6.71
C ASP A 446 -4.68 -13.42 5.71
N GLU A 447 -3.37 -13.14 5.62
CA GLU A 447 -2.82 -12.09 4.76
C GLU A 447 -2.38 -12.65 3.40
N LEU A 448 -2.72 -11.96 2.33
CA LEU A 448 -2.17 -12.18 0.99
C LEU A 448 -0.90 -11.34 0.82
N LYS A 449 0.17 -12.00 0.42
CA LYS A 449 1.47 -11.37 0.17
C LYS A 449 1.40 -10.47 -1.07
N GLY A 450 1.83 -9.22 -0.93
CA GLY A 450 1.90 -8.24 -2.01
C GLY A 450 2.70 -7.00 -1.59
N LEU A 451 2.72 -5.97 -2.42
CA LEU A 451 3.16 -4.63 -2.03
C LEU A 451 2.19 -4.09 -0.98
N SER A 452 0.92 -4.18 -1.30
CA SER A 452 -0.20 -4.01 -0.40
C SER A 452 -0.60 -5.37 0.16
N VAL A 453 -0.75 -5.47 1.48
CA VAL A 453 -1.11 -6.71 2.17
C VAL A 453 -2.62 -6.75 2.36
N ARG A 454 -3.27 -7.48 1.47
CA ARG A 454 -4.73 -7.66 1.41
C ARG A 454 -5.17 -8.87 2.23
N LEU A 455 -6.46 -8.95 2.50
CA LEU A 455 -7.08 -10.17 3.01
C LEU A 455 -6.92 -11.29 1.96
N LYS A 456 -6.50 -12.48 2.39
CA LYS A 456 -6.19 -13.60 1.49
C LYS A 456 -7.45 -14.20 0.87
N THR A 457 -8.51 -14.31 1.66
CA THR A 457 -9.81 -14.78 1.22
C THR A 457 -10.71 -13.60 0.90
N THR A 458 -11.31 -13.57 -0.28
CA THR A 458 -12.27 -12.52 -0.65
C THR A 458 -13.39 -12.41 0.38
N LEU A 459 -13.67 -11.21 0.86
CA LEU A 459 -14.70 -10.95 1.84
C LEU A 459 -16.09 -10.93 1.17
N HIS A 460 -16.90 -11.92 1.50
CA HIS A 460 -18.31 -12.01 1.06
C HIS A 460 -19.22 -11.69 2.23
N LEU A 461 -20.05 -10.67 2.09
CA LEU A 461 -20.98 -10.24 3.11
C LEU A 461 -22.42 -10.14 2.54
N THR A 462 -23.39 -10.28 3.42
CA THR A 462 -24.80 -10.02 3.13
C THR A 462 -25.14 -8.63 3.67
N ALA A 463 -25.58 -7.75 2.78
CA ALA A 463 -26.03 -6.41 3.12
C ALA A 463 -27.56 -6.41 3.29
N LYS A 464 -28.05 -6.01 4.45
CA LYS A 464 -29.48 -5.81 4.73
C LYS A 464 -29.73 -4.31 4.83
N PRO A 465 -30.55 -3.72 3.94
CA PRO A 465 -30.86 -2.30 4.02
C PRO A 465 -31.39 -1.91 5.40
N TRP A 466 -30.79 -0.91 6.02
CA TRP A 466 -31.28 -0.34 7.27
C TRP A 466 -32.23 0.82 6.98
N SER A 467 -33.29 0.92 7.75
CA SER A 467 -34.23 2.04 7.69
C SER A 467 -34.62 2.49 9.09
N PRO A 468 -34.55 3.80 9.40
CA PRO A 468 -34.96 4.33 10.69
C PRO A 468 -36.44 4.11 11.02
N TYR A 469 -37.24 3.72 10.00
CA TYR A 469 -38.68 3.48 10.13
C TYR A 469 -39.03 1.98 10.22
N SER A 470 -38.07 1.06 10.11
CA SER A 470 -38.30 -0.39 10.10
C SER A 470 -38.96 -0.92 11.39
N ASN A 471 -38.76 -0.25 12.52
CA ASN A 471 -39.40 -0.65 13.80
C ASN A 471 -40.84 -0.20 13.95
N LYS A 472 -41.47 0.49 12.99
CA LYS A 472 -42.86 0.96 13.04
C LYS A 472 -43.80 0.28 12.08
N ILE A 473 -43.31 -0.60 11.20
CA ILE A 473 -44.18 -1.31 10.25
C ILE A 473 -44.08 -2.80 10.55
N THR A 474 -44.96 -3.25 11.45
CA THR A 474 -45.35 -4.66 11.54
C THR A 474 -46.00 -5.07 10.22
N MET A 475 -45.41 -6.04 9.55
CA MET A 475 -46.02 -6.94 8.56
C MET A 475 -46.79 -6.31 7.40
N SER A 476 -46.07 -6.03 6.31
CA SER A 476 -46.60 -6.32 4.98
C SER A 476 -45.51 -7.14 4.26
N SER A 477 -45.85 -8.37 3.98
CA SER A 477 -45.03 -9.36 3.29
C SER A 477 -44.78 -8.94 1.85
N ASN A 478 -43.59 -8.36 1.58
CA ASN A 478 -43.01 -8.38 0.24
C ASN A 478 -41.50 -8.30 0.37
N GLY A 479 -40.82 -9.30 -0.19
CA GLY A 479 -39.44 -9.66 -0.11
C GLY A 479 -38.42 -8.51 0.07
N THR A 480 -37.81 -8.50 1.21
CA THR A 480 -36.58 -7.72 1.44
C THR A 480 -35.48 -8.32 0.55
N SER A 481 -35.12 -7.63 -0.51
CA SER A 481 -34.02 -8.07 -1.39
C SER A 481 -32.70 -7.97 -0.63
N CYS A 482 -32.21 -9.10 -0.12
CA CYS A 482 -30.86 -9.19 0.40
C CYS A 482 -29.89 -9.19 -0.77
N ALA A 483 -29.02 -8.19 -0.85
CA ALA A 483 -27.93 -8.16 -1.82
C ALA A 483 -26.72 -8.90 -1.25
N HIS A 484 -26.22 -9.89 -1.97
CA HIS A 484 -24.91 -10.46 -1.68
C HIS A 484 -23.85 -9.56 -2.29
N VAL A 485 -23.02 -8.94 -1.45
CA VAL A 485 -21.95 -8.06 -1.87
C VAL A 485 -20.63 -8.81 -1.78
N LYS A 486 -19.90 -8.87 -2.89
CA LYS A 486 -18.57 -9.39 -2.98
C LYS A 486 -17.62 -8.19 -2.93
N LEU A 487 -16.85 -8.05 -1.86
CA LEU A 487 -15.75 -7.11 -1.78
C LEU A 487 -14.50 -7.83 -2.33
N MET A 488 -14.18 -7.51 -3.60
CA MET A 488 -13.02 -8.09 -4.29
C MET A 488 -11.74 -7.36 -3.92
#